data_cbe5c366e48d203d39056c7104c0d106
#
_entry.id   cbe5c366e48d203d39056c7104c0d106
#
_cell.length_a   1.000
_cell.length_b   1.000
_cell.length_c   1.000
_cell.angle_alpha   90.00
_cell.angle_beta   90.00
_cell.angle_gamma   90.00
#
_symmetry.space_group_name_H-M   'P 1'
#
loop_
_entity.id
_entity.type
_entity.pdbx_description
1 polymer ?
#
loop_
_entity_poly.entity_id
_entity_poly.type
_entity_poly.pdbx_seq_one_letter_code
_entity_poly.pdbx_strand_id
1 'polypeptide(L)'
;MSIALFSRKSGPAAGFKVNLAFEEMIDALPTAVMACDPADLRVIYMNKQSRETLLEIEHLLPIKAEDILGQCIDIFHKHPEHQRKMLGDPANLPHRAKIQLGTEWLDLHVSAVHDKHGNYIAATVAWSVITKQVE
;
A
#
# COMPACT_ATOMS: atom_id res chain seq x y z
N MET A 1 9.08 -6.75 7.65
CA MET A 1 8.44 -7.11 7.86
C MET A 1 7.71 -7.30 7.84
N SER A 2 7.55 -7.15 7.87
CA SER A 2 6.67 -7.29 7.52
C SER A 2 5.74 -8.18 7.83
N ILE A 3 4.92 -8.33 7.12
CA ILE A 3 3.95 -9.36 7.16
C ILE A 3 4.54 -10.66 7.55
N ALA A 4 5.73 -10.86 7.13
CA ALA A 4 6.45 -12.07 7.50
C ALA A 4 6.47 -12.29 8.99
N LEU A 5 6.21 -11.28 9.74
CA LEU A 5 6.20 -11.42 11.17
C LEU A 5 5.14 -12.38 11.67
N PHE A 6 4.11 -12.58 10.91
CA PHE A 6 3.06 -13.45 11.34
C PHE A 6 3.49 -14.88 11.48
N SER A 7 4.22 -15.34 10.52
CA SER A 7 4.50 -16.75 10.43
C SER A 7 5.32 -17.27 11.56
N ARG A 8 6.12 -16.42 12.12
CA ARG A 8 7.01 -16.91 13.14
C ARG A 8 6.36 -17.20 14.44
N LYS A 9 5.23 -16.60 14.67
CA LYS A 9 4.61 -16.84 15.91
C LYS A 9 3.82 -18.06 15.95
N SER A 10 3.45 -18.54 14.86
CA SER A 10 2.63 -19.64 14.87
C SER A 10 3.43 -20.74 15.10
N GLY A 11 3.38 -21.50 15.70
CA GLY A 11 4.00 -22.65 15.70
C GLY A 11 3.85 -23.17 14.46
N PRO A 12 4.26 -24.17 14.39
CA PRO A 12 4.58 -24.97 13.34
C PRO A 12 4.02 -24.71 12.01
N ALA A 13 4.13 -25.67 11.25
CA ALA A 13 3.85 -25.64 9.84
C ALA A 13 2.50 -25.08 9.46
N ALA A 14 1.51 -25.25 10.30
CA ALA A 14 0.16 -24.78 9.99
C ALA A 14 0.09 -23.26 9.87
N GLY A 15 0.71 -22.56 10.80
CA GLY A 15 0.73 -21.10 10.77
C GLY A 15 1.53 -20.58 9.61
N PHE A 16 2.62 -21.21 9.29
CA PHE A 16 3.44 -20.84 8.18
C PHE A 16 2.65 -20.95 6.86
N LYS A 17 1.90 -22.02 6.71
CA LYS A 17 1.10 -22.20 5.51
C LYS A 17 0.03 -21.14 5.38
N VAL A 18 -0.59 -20.73 6.48
CA VAL A 18 -1.60 -19.69 6.45
C VAL A 18 -1.01 -18.38 5.96
N ASN A 19 0.17 -18.01 6.43
CA ASN A 19 0.77 -16.75 6.01
C ASN A 19 1.18 -16.76 4.54
N LEU A 20 1.68 -17.88 4.05
CA LEU A 20 1.98 -17.99 2.63
C LEU A 20 0.72 -17.87 1.81
N ALA A 21 -0.36 -18.47 2.27
CA ALA A 21 -1.64 -18.37 1.56
C ALA A 21 -2.14 -16.94 1.52
N PHE A 22 -1.94 -16.18 2.58
CA PHE A 22 -2.34 -14.76 2.58
C PHE A 22 -1.59 -13.98 1.54
N GLU A 23 -0.28 -14.14 1.44
CA GLU A 23 0.50 -13.43 0.44
C GLU A 23 0.08 -13.81 -0.97
N GLU A 24 -0.15 -15.09 -1.21
CA GLU A 24 -0.60 -15.55 -2.50
C GLU A 24 -1.98 -15.00 -2.83
N MET A 25 -2.87 -14.95 -1.84
CA MET A 25 -4.20 -14.42 -2.05
C MET A 25 -4.16 -12.94 -2.40
N ILE A 26 -3.33 -12.16 -1.73
CA ILE A 26 -3.23 -10.75 -2.01
C ILE A 26 -2.62 -10.52 -3.39
N ASP A 27 -1.62 -11.34 -3.77
CA ASP A 27 -1.04 -11.24 -5.09
C ASP A 27 -2.01 -11.65 -6.19
N ALA A 28 -2.99 -12.48 -5.87
CA ALA A 28 -3.97 -12.91 -6.85
C ALA A 28 -5.14 -11.95 -7.01
N LEU A 29 -5.23 -10.93 -6.15
CA LEU A 29 -6.33 -9.98 -6.24
C LEU A 29 -6.24 -9.15 -7.52
N PRO A 30 -7.39 -8.87 -8.15
CA PRO A 30 -7.40 -8.00 -9.33
C PRO A 30 -7.27 -6.53 -8.96
N THR A 31 -7.18 -6.21 -7.69
CA THR A 31 -7.05 -4.85 -7.19
C THR A 31 -5.60 -4.59 -6.82
N ALA A 32 -5.09 -3.42 -7.19
CA ALA A 32 -3.75 -3.01 -6.79
C ALA A 32 -3.75 -2.70 -5.30
N VAL A 33 -2.84 -3.29 -4.56
CA VAL A 33 -2.72 -3.10 -3.11
C VAL A 33 -1.26 -2.82 -2.79
N MET A 34 -1.02 -1.83 -1.93
CA MET A 34 0.30 -1.61 -1.38
C MET A 34 0.16 -1.22 0.09
N ALA A 35 1.26 -1.31 0.82
CA ALA A 35 1.27 -0.97 2.22
C ALA A 35 2.50 -0.16 2.54
N CYS A 36 2.39 0.76 3.50
CA CYS A 36 3.54 1.50 3.98
C CYS A 36 3.63 1.41 5.49
N ASP A 37 4.85 1.63 5.98
CA ASP A 37 5.11 1.66 7.41
C ASP A 37 4.68 3.03 7.93
N PRO A 38 3.82 3.11 8.94
CA PRO A 38 3.35 4.40 9.42
C PRO A 38 4.43 5.24 10.12
N ALA A 39 5.53 4.63 10.51
CA ALA A 39 6.59 5.36 11.20
C ALA A 39 7.40 6.22 10.24
N ASP A 40 7.77 5.68 9.09
CA ASP A 40 8.61 6.40 8.13
C ASP A 40 7.96 6.52 6.76
N LEU A 41 6.76 5.98 6.59
CA LEU A 41 5.98 6.03 5.36
C LEU A 41 6.67 5.43 4.15
N ARG A 42 7.53 4.44 4.38
CA ARG A 42 8.14 3.70 3.29
C ARG A 42 7.22 2.59 2.83
N VAL A 43 7.23 2.35 1.53
CA VAL A 43 6.44 1.26 0.96
C VAL A 43 7.09 -0.05 1.34
N ILE A 44 6.35 -0.89 2.06
CA ILE A 44 6.87 -2.17 2.55
C ILE A 44 6.31 -3.36 1.81
N TYR A 45 5.26 -3.16 1.03
CA TYR A 45 4.64 -4.25 0.28
C TYR A 45 3.87 -3.71 -0.92
N MET A 46 3.91 -4.46 -2.01
CA MET A 46 3.08 -4.20 -3.20
C MET A 46 2.68 -5.55 -3.76
N ASN A 47 1.41 -5.71 -4.07
CA ASN A 47 0.99 -6.96 -4.70
C ASN A 47 1.25 -6.91 -6.22
N LYS A 48 1.01 -8.03 -6.88
CA LYS A 48 1.29 -8.18 -8.31
C LYS A 48 0.53 -7.13 -9.13
N GLN A 49 -0.75 -6.93 -8.86
CA GLN A 49 -1.55 -5.98 -9.61
C GLN A 49 -1.02 -4.55 -9.45
N SER A 50 -0.53 -4.21 -8.25
CA SER A 50 0.07 -2.90 -8.01
C SER A 50 1.30 -2.70 -8.88
N ARG A 51 2.16 -3.71 -8.94
CA ARG A 51 3.37 -3.63 -9.77
C ARG A 51 3.03 -3.49 -11.24
N GLU A 52 2.06 -4.25 -11.71
CA GLU A 52 1.67 -4.19 -13.13
C GLU A 52 1.07 -2.84 -13.49
N THR A 53 0.20 -2.32 -12.62
CA THR A 53 -0.43 -1.03 -12.88
C THR A 53 0.59 0.11 -12.83
N LEU A 54 1.54 0.04 -11.90
CA LEU A 54 2.59 1.06 -11.82
C LEU A 54 3.46 1.06 -13.08
N LEU A 55 3.73 -0.12 -13.67
CA LEU A 55 4.46 -0.18 -14.92
C LEU A 55 3.69 0.51 -16.04
N GLU A 56 2.37 0.38 -16.07
CA GLU A 56 1.55 1.02 -17.09
C GLU A 56 1.60 2.54 -17.02
N ILE A 57 1.76 3.09 -15.82
CA ILE A 57 1.78 4.54 -15.62
C ILE A 57 3.17 5.06 -15.26
N GLU A 58 4.19 4.24 -15.50
CA GLU A 58 5.56 4.58 -15.09
C GLU A 58 6.03 5.91 -15.64
N HIS A 59 5.60 6.26 -16.84
CA HIS A 59 5.97 7.52 -17.45
C HIS A 59 5.48 8.75 -16.69
N LEU A 60 4.54 8.56 -15.76
CA LEU A 60 4.03 9.64 -14.92
C LEU A 60 4.68 9.67 -13.54
N LEU A 61 5.51 8.68 -13.23
CA LEU A 61 6.11 8.55 -11.90
C LEU A 61 7.46 9.26 -11.83
N PRO A 62 7.83 9.74 -10.64
CA PRO A 62 9.14 10.38 -10.46
C PRO A 62 10.31 9.40 -10.49
N ILE A 63 10.04 8.10 -10.32
CA ILE A 63 11.06 7.06 -10.34
C ILE A 63 10.49 5.85 -11.08
N LYS A 64 11.33 4.87 -11.34
CA LYS A 64 10.89 3.65 -11.99
C LYS A 64 10.00 2.85 -11.05
N ALA A 65 9.02 2.15 -11.62
CA ALA A 65 8.09 1.35 -10.83
C ALA A 65 8.83 0.33 -9.97
N GLU A 66 9.89 -0.26 -10.47
CA GLU A 66 10.65 -1.27 -9.73
C GLU A 66 11.38 -0.71 -8.51
N ASP A 67 11.57 0.61 -8.46
CA ASP A 67 12.28 1.24 -7.35
C ASP A 67 11.35 1.77 -6.27
N ILE A 68 10.05 1.63 -6.43
CA ILE A 68 9.09 2.18 -5.48
C ILE A 68 9.11 1.45 -4.14
N LEU A 69 9.26 0.13 -4.17
CA LEU A 69 9.32 -0.64 -2.93
C LEU A 69 10.52 -0.17 -2.12
N GLY A 70 10.28 0.22 -0.88
CA GLY A 70 11.32 0.76 -0.01
C GLY A 70 11.44 2.26 -0.03
N GLN A 71 10.75 2.93 -0.94
CA GLN A 71 10.78 4.39 -1.02
C GLN A 71 9.73 5.00 -0.10
N CYS A 72 10.03 6.20 0.39
CA CYS A 72 9.06 6.96 1.15
C CYS A 72 8.01 7.53 0.20
N ILE A 73 6.75 7.50 0.61
CA ILE A 73 5.67 8.00 -0.23
C ILE A 73 5.72 9.51 -0.47
N ASP A 74 6.58 10.22 0.25
CA ASP A 74 6.74 11.66 0.05
C ASP A 74 7.05 12.02 -1.38
N ILE A 75 7.69 11.10 -2.12
CA ILE A 75 8.06 11.37 -3.52
C ILE A 75 6.85 11.58 -4.43
N PHE A 76 5.67 11.16 -4.00
CA PHE A 76 4.46 11.29 -4.81
C PHE A 76 3.64 12.52 -4.46
N HIS A 77 4.03 13.30 -3.47
CA HIS A 77 3.20 14.38 -2.95
C HIS A 77 3.94 15.71 -2.96
N LYS A 78 3.23 16.77 -3.35
CA LYS A 78 3.79 18.12 -3.32
C LYS A 78 3.93 18.65 -1.90
N HIS A 79 3.02 18.22 -1.03
CA HIS A 79 3.01 18.66 0.36
C HIS A 79 3.02 17.42 1.26
N PRO A 80 4.17 16.76 1.39
CA PRO A 80 4.23 15.49 2.12
C PRO A 80 3.86 15.60 3.59
N GLU A 81 4.01 16.75 4.20
CA GLU A 81 3.65 16.91 5.60
C GLU A 81 2.17 16.64 5.85
N HIS A 82 1.31 16.94 4.88
CA HIS A 82 -0.11 16.67 5.01
C HIS A 82 -0.37 15.16 5.05
N GLN A 83 0.31 14.42 4.17
CA GLN A 83 0.16 12.98 4.12
C GLN A 83 0.74 12.32 5.37
N ARG A 84 1.87 12.82 5.83
CA ARG A 84 2.50 12.29 7.05
C ARG A 84 1.59 12.47 8.26
N LYS A 85 0.96 13.62 8.36
CA LYS A 85 0.05 13.89 9.46
C LYS A 85 -1.16 12.97 9.42
N MET A 86 -1.74 12.81 8.23
CA MET A 86 -2.91 11.97 8.07
C MET A 86 -2.61 10.52 8.38
N LEU A 87 -1.53 9.98 7.82
CA LEU A 87 -1.19 8.58 7.96
C LEU A 87 -0.57 8.24 9.30
N GLY A 88 -0.07 9.24 10.01
CA GLY A 88 0.54 9.03 11.30
C GLY A 88 -0.46 8.72 12.41
N ASP A 89 -1.75 9.01 12.20
CA ASP A 89 -2.78 8.79 13.19
C ASP A 89 -3.84 7.87 12.61
N PRO A 90 -3.96 6.63 13.12
CA PRO A 90 -4.94 5.70 12.57
C PRO A 90 -6.39 6.15 12.77
N ALA A 91 -6.64 7.13 13.64
CA ALA A 91 -7.98 7.67 13.80
C ALA A 91 -8.45 8.40 12.55
N ASN A 92 -7.53 8.81 11.67
CA ASN A 92 -7.89 9.44 10.40
C ASN A 92 -8.28 8.43 9.34
N LEU A 93 -8.17 7.15 9.62
CA LEU A 93 -8.41 6.09 8.65
C LEU A 93 -9.65 5.29 9.04
N PRO A 94 -10.39 4.74 8.11
CA PRO A 94 -10.11 4.70 6.67
C PRO A 94 -10.32 6.05 5.99
N HIS A 95 -9.65 6.25 4.90
CA HIS A 95 -9.74 7.50 4.14
C HIS A 95 -9.78 7.15 2.65
N ARG A 96 -10.64 7.84 1.92
CA ARG A 96 -10.75 7.65 0.49
C ARG A 96 -10.43 8.96 -0.20
N ALA A 97 -9.60 8.87 -1.24
CA ALA A 97 -9.18 10.06 -1.97
C ALA A 97 -9.09 9.75 -3.45
N LYS A 98 -9.27 10.78 -4.25
CA LYS A 98 -8.98 10.71 -5.68
C LYS A 98 -7.88 11.71 -5.94
N ILE A 99 -6.82 11.25 -6.56
CA ILE A 99 -5.67 12.13 -6.85
C ILE A 99 -5.38 12.09 -8.34
N GLN A 100 -4.78 13.16 -8.83
CA GLN A 100 -4.37 13.25 -10.22
C GLN A 100 -2.87 13.09 -10.31
N LEU A 101 -2.43 12.21 -11.18
CA LEU A 101 -1.03 11.97 -11.44
C LEU A 101 -0.83 12.14 -12.95
N GLY A 102 -0.29 13.29 -13.36
CA GLY A 102 -0.20 13.62 -14.77
C GLY A 102 -1.59 13.71 -15.36
N THR A 103 -1.83 12.92 -16.39
CA THR A 103 -3.13 12.90 -17.07
C THR A 103 -4.08 11.85 -16.49
N GLU A 104 -3.63 11.08 -15.53
CA GLU A 104 -4.44 9.99 -14.99
C GLU A 104 -5.02 10.35 -13.63
N TRP A 105 -6.18 9.79 -13.33
CA TRP A 105 -6.80 9.92 -12.02
C TRP A 105 -6.72 8.59 -11.30
N LEU A 106 -6.41 8.63 -10.01
CA LEU A 106 -6.30 7.44 -9.19
C LEU A 106 -7.30 7.51 -8.06
N ASP A 107 -7.96 6.38 -7.78
CA ASP A 107 -8.86 6.25 -6.64
C ASP A 107 -8.11 5.46 -5.58
N LEU A 108 -8.02 6.02 -4.39
CA LEU A 108 -7.25 5.44 -3.29
C LEU A 108 -8.15 5.18 -2.09
N HIS A 109 -8.05 3.98 -1.55
CA HIS A 109 -8.69 3.61 -0.31
C HIS A 109 -7.61 3.26 0.69
N VAL A 110 -7.46 4.06 1.72
CA VAL A 110 -6.40 3.88 2.71
C VAL A 110 -7.01 3.36 4.00
N SER A 111 -6.45 2.29 4.54
CA SER A 111 -6.95 1.66 5.76
C SER A 111 -5.81 1.40 6.72
N ALA A 112 -6.10 1.40 8.00
CA ALA A 112 -5.12 1.08 9.03
C ALA A 112 -5.14 -0.40 9.32
N VAL A 113 -3.97 -0.98 9.49
CA VAL A 113 -3.82 -2.36 9.93
C VAL A 113 -3.25 -2.36 11.33
N HIS A 114 -3.91 -3.05 12.23
CA HIS A 114 -3.47 -3.18 13.62
C HIS A 114 -3.12 -4.64 13.89
N ASP A 115 -2.15 -4.83 14.77
CA ASP A 115 -1.83 -6.19 15.20
C ASP A 115 -2.84 -6.63 16.28
N LYS A 116 -2.66 -7.82 16.80
CA LYS A 116 -3.61 -8.36 17.79
C LYS A 116 -3.57 -7.61 19.11
N HIS A 117 -2.57 -6.77 19.33
CA HIS A 117 -2.44 -5.97 20.53
C HIS A 117 -2.96 -4.54 20.32
N GLY A 118 -3.49 -4.25 19.15
CA GLY A 118 -4.01 -2.92 18.83
C GLY A 118 -2.97 -1.94 18.34
N ASN A 119 -1.75 -2.37 18.08
CA ASN A 119 -0.71 -1.47 17.56
C ASN A 119 -0.92 -1.22 16.07
N TYR A 120 -0.78 0.03 15.68
CA TYR A 120 -0.89 0.44 14.26
C TYR A 120 0.40 0.06 13.56
N ILE A 121 0.35 -0.96 12.70
CA ILE A 121 1.55 -1.54 12.11
C ILE A 121 1.71 -1.26 10.62
N ALA A 122 0.64 -0.90 9.94
CA ALA A 122 0.74 -0.60 8.51
C ALA A 122 -0.45 0.22 8.05
N ALA A 123 -0.23 1.05 7.04
CA ALA A 123 -1.30 1.68 6.30
C ALA A 123 -1.37 0.97 4.95
N THR A 124 -2.54 0.44 4.60
CA THR A 124 -2.71 -0.23 3.31
C THR A 124 -3.50 0.65 2.38
N VAL A 125 -3.16 0.57 1.10
CA VAL A 125 -3.82 1.35 0.05
C VAL A 125 -4.30 0.39 -1.01
N ALA A 126 -5.61 0.37 -1.23
CA ALA A 126 -6.19 -0.29 -2.39
C ALA A 126 -6.46 0.82 -3.40
N TRP A 127 -5.99 0.67 -4.63
CA TRP A 127 -6.04 1.78 -5.56
C TRP A 127 -6.25 1.29 -7.00
N SER A 128 -6.72 2.21 -7.83
CA SER A 128 -6.97 1.89 -9.23
C SER A 128 -6.88 3.17 -10.07
N VAL A 129 -6.66 3.00 -11.37
CA VAL A 129 -6.68 4.11 -12.31
C VAL A 129 -8.11 4.24 -12.80
N ILE A 130 -8.71 5.42 -12.62
CA ILE A 130 -10.12 5.64 -12.90
C ILE A 130 -10.35 6.75 -13.93
N THR A 131 -9.35 7.08 -14.72
CA THR A 131 -9.44 8.22 -15.65
C THR A 131 -10.72 8.20 -16.47
N LYS A 132 -11.09 7.03 -16.96
CA LYS A 132 -12.30 6.92 -17.77
C LYS A 132 -13.56 7.09 -16.97
N GLN A 133 -13.53 6.79 -15.68
CA GLN A 133 -14.70 6.90 -14.82
C GLN A 133 -14.95 8.33 -14.38
N VAL A 134 -13.91 9.14 -14.37
CA VAL A 134 -14.00 10.51 -13.95
C VAL A 134 -14.59 11.38 -15.05
N GLU A 135 -14.33 11.01 -16.29
CA GLU A 135 -14.90 11.70 -17.41
C GLU A 135 -16.41 11.49 -17.44
#